data_c69a8ef4ca5480e44c02578f8f91ee0f
#
_entry.id   c69a8ef4ca5480e44c02578f8f91ee0f
#
_cell.length_a   1.000
_cell.length_b   1.000
_cell.length_c   1.000
_cell.angle_alpha   90.00
_cell.angle_beta   90.00
_cell.angle_gamma   90.00
#
_symmetry.space_group_name_H-M   'P 1'
#
loop_
_entity.id
_entity.type
_entity.pdbx_description
1 polymer ?
#
loop_
_entity_poly.entity_id
_entity_poly.type
_entity_poly.pdbx_seq_one_letter_code
_entity_poly.pdbx_strand_id
1 'polypeptide(L)'
;MGFNFSLFGILGLIVYAGCIIHAIRTGRINYWLFVLIFLPGLGSLLYLLFEVLPELRHSHAARRAASGLGAALDPNRRLRESAANLEIVDTAENRRQLAEERMKRGQWAEAEALYRAALVGPLADDPALLIGLAKALAGRGDHQGALDAIDRLYQAEPKHESRDARLIHARALEGLGRTQEAADEYRTLIGYTIGPEAQVRYGLMLKKLGDAAHAREAFAEAVRTYGRQRGKLDADERAWLAEAERNL
;
A
#
# COMPACT_ATOMS: atom_id res chain seq x y z
N MET A 1 -40.53 -40.76 2.19
CA MET A 1 -39.73 -40.20 3.30
C MET A 1 -38.76 -39.23 2.69
N GLY A 2 -39.07 -37.93 2.72
CA GLY A 2 -38.18 -36.86 2.21
C GLY A 2 -37.10 -36.56 3.23
N PHE A 3 -35.83 -36.75 2.90
CA PHE A 3 -34.70 -36.28 3.67
C PHE A 3 -34.65 -34.75 3.56
N ASN A 4 -35.20 -34.05 4.53
CA ASN A 4 -34.93 -32.62 4.70
C ASN A 4 -33.49 -32.47 5.21
N PHE A 5 -32.51 -32.36 4.31
CA PHE A 5 -31.18 -31.93 4.67
C PHE A 5 -31.31 -30.49 5.13
N SER A 6 -31.21 -30.25 6.44
CA SER A 6 -31.14 -28.89 6.96
C SER A 6 -29.90 -28.21 6.38
N LEU A 7 -29.95 -26.89 6.19
CA LEU A 7 -28.82 -26.08 5.71
C LEU A 7 -27.52 -26.38 6.47
N PHE A 8 -27.63 -26.68 7.76
CA PHE A 8 -26.54 -27.12 8.63
C PHE A 8 -25.93 -28.48 8.26
N GLY A 9 -26.75 -29.42 7.76
CA GLY A 9 -26.26 -30.73 7.31
C GLY A 9 -25.43 -30.62 6.03
N ILE A 10 -25.86 -29.77 5.08
CA ILE A 10 -25.10 -29.49 3.83
C ILE A 10 -23.79 -28.81 4.15
N LEU A 11 -23.77 -27.79 5.04
CA LEU A 11 -22.57 -27.10 5.45
C LEU A 11 -21.58 -28.03 6.14
N GLY A 12 -22.08 -28.91 7.03
CA GLY A 12 -21.27 -29.93 7.70
C GLY A 12 -20.63 -30.91 6.70
N LEU A 13 -21.35 -31.32 5.67
CA LEU A 13 -20.86 -32.21 4.62
C LEU A 13 -19.75 -31.55 3.77
N ILE A 14 -19.90 -30.27 3.47
CA ILE A 14 -18.89 -29.49 2.73
C ILE A 14 -17.59 -29.35 3.56
N VAL A 15 -17.71 -29.03 4.84
CA VAL A 15 -16.57 -28.95 5.75
C VAL A 15 -15.87 -30.30 5.88
N TYR A 16 -16.63 -31.37 6.03
CA TYR A 16 -16.11 -32.73 6.14
C TYR A 16 -15.34 -33.15 4.87
N ALA A 17 -15.93 -32.94 3.68
CA ALA A 17 -15.27 -33.21 2.41
C ALA A 17 -14.00 -32.34 2.24
N GLY A 18 -14.03 -31.09 2.65
CA GLY A 18 -12.86 -30.20 2.67
C GLY A 18 -11.72 -30.71 3.53
N CYS A 19 -12.03 -31.23 4.73
CA CYS A 19 -11.03 -31.83 5.62
C CYS A 19 -10.38 -33.08 5.00
N ILE A 20 -11.15 -33.94 4.34
CA ILE A 20 -10.62 -35.14 3.66
C ILE A 20 -9.69 -34.73 2.51
N ILE A 21 -10.13 -33.79 1.64
CA ILE A 21 -9.32 -33.30 0.52
C ILE A 21 -8.02 -32.67 1.03
N HIS A 22 -8.09 -31.90 2.10
CA HIS A 22 -6.93 -31.27 2.71
C HIS A 22 -5.95 -32.32 3.29
N ALA A 23 -6.45 -33.32 4.02
CA ALA A 23 -5.64 -34.42 4.55
C ALA A 23 -4.92 -35.22 3.45
N ILE A 24 -5.58 -35.44 2.32
CA ILE A 24 -5.01 -36.13 1.14
C ILE A 24 -3.91 -35.25 0.51
N ARG A 25 -4.14 -33.94 0.32
CA ARG A 25 -3.18 -33.03 -0.30
C ARG A 25 -1.92 -32.78 0.55
N THR A 26 -2.07 -32.81 1.86
CA THR A 26 -0.95 -32.56 2.79
C THR A 26 -0.18 -33.83 3.17
N GLY A 27 -0.60 -35.00 2.63
CA GLY A 27 0.08 -36.30 2.88
C GLY A 27 -0.11 -36.84 4.30
N ARG A 28 -1.00 -36.25 5.09
CA ARG A 28 -1.25 -36.62 6.50
C ARG A 28 -2.33 -37.68 6.65
N ILE A 29 -2.33 -38.68 5.75
CA ILE A 29 -3.39 -39.68 5.59
C ILE A 29 -3.44 -40.66 6.73
N ASN A 30 -2.29 -41.03 7.33
CA ASN A 30 -2.16 -42.26 8.16
C ASN A 30 -3.00 -42.29 9.44
N TYR A 31 -3.19 -41.17 10.13
CA TYR A 31 -3.98 -41.13 11.37
C TYR A 31 -5.32 -40.38 11.19
N TRP A 32 -5.28 -39.30 10.47
CA TRP A 32 -6.43 -38.42 10.35
C TRP A 32 -7.55 -38.99 9.49
N LEU A 33 -7.23 -39.84 8.50
CA LEU A 33 -8.25 -40.50 7.67
C LEU A 33 -9.12 -41.44 8.52
N PHE A 34 -8.51 -42.20 9.45
CA PHE A 34 -9.26 -43.05 10.37
C PHE A 34 -10.16 -42.22 11.31
N VAL A 35 -9.66 -41.10 11.86
CA VAL A 35 -10.44 -40.25 12.75
C VAL A 35 -11.60 -39.59 11.99
N LEU A 36 -11.38 -39.15 10.76
CA LEU A 36 -12.41 -38.54 9.91
C LEU A 36 -13.49 -39.57 9.51
N ILE A 37 -13.12 -40.81 9.17
CA ILE A 37 -14.07 -41.85 8.73
C ILE A 37 -14.88 -42.38 9.91
N PHE A 38 -14.27 -42.69 11.07
CA PHE A 38 -14.95 -43.27 12.23
C PHE A 38 -15.76 -42.24 13.04
N LEU A 39 -15.37 -40.96 13.02
CA LEU A 39 -16.02 -39.88 13.78
C LEU A 39 -16.25 -38.64 12.88
N PRO A 40 -17.14 -38.70 11.88
CA PRO A 40 -17.22 -37.67 10.84
C PRO A 40 -17.50 -36.23 11.35
N GLY A 41 -18.26 -36.08 12.42
CA GLY A 41 -18.53 -34.77 13.02
C GLY A 41 -17.43 -34.30 13.95
N LEU A 42 -17.09 -35.11 14.95
CA LEU A 42 -16.07 -34.82 15.95
C LEU A 42 -14.66 -34.83 15.34
N GLY A 43 -14.40 -35.76 14.43
CA GLY A 43 -13.14 -35.89 13.73
C GLY A 43 -12.82 -34.67 12.86
N SER A 44 -13.79 -34.10 12.16
CA SER A 44 -13.59 -32.87 11.39
C SER A 44 -13.31 -31.66 12.28
N LEU A 45 -13.96 -31.57 13.45
CA LEU A 45 -13.68 -30.53 14.44
C LEU A 45 -12.26 -30.62 15.00
N LEU A 46 -11.84 -31.85 15.40
CA LEU A 46 -10.50 -32.10 15.89
C LEU A 46 -9.43 -31.85 14.82
N TYR A 47 -9.69 -32.26 13.57
CA TYR A 47 -8.81 -31.99 12.44
C TYR A 47 -8.62 -30.49 12.18
N LEU A 48 -9.71 -29.71 12.21
CA LEU A 48 -9.66 -28.27 12.08
C LEU A 48 -8.86 -27.61 13.22
N LEU A 49 -9.08 -28.05 14.46
CA LEU A 49 -8.43 -27.47 15.64
C LEU A 49 -6.93 -27.78 15.70
N PHE A 50 -6.53 -29.02 15.43
CA PHE A 50 -5.16 -29.48 15.66
C PHE A 50 -4.27 -29.41 14.41
N GLU A 51 -4.86 -29.41 13.20
CA GLU A 51 -4.09 -29.45 11.98
C GLU A 51 -4.26 -28.18 11.14
N VAL A 52 -5.50 -27.78 10.86
CA VAL A 52 -5.76 -26.64 9.98
C VAL A 52 -5.54 -25.31 10.70
N LEU A 53 -5.96 -25.19 11.96
CA LEU A 53 -5.84 -23.92 12.70
C LEU A 53 -4.38 -23.51 12.98
N PRO A 54 -3.45 -24.42 13.38
CA PRO A 54 -2.04 -24.06 13.50
C PRO A 54 -1.41 -23.68 12.15
N GLU A 55 -1.72 -24.42 11.08
CA GLU A 55 -1.21 -24.12 9.74
C GLU A 55 -1.72 -22.77 9.21
N LEU A 56 -2.99 -22.45 9.45
CA LEU A 56 -3.55 -21.13 9.16
C LEU A 56 -2.87 -20.02 9.96
N ARG A 57 -2.57 -20.21 11.24
CA ARG A 57 -1.86 -19.21 12.07
C ARG A 57 -0.49 -18.82 11.51
N HIS A 58 0.18 -19.74 10.83
CA HIS A 58 1.49 -19.50 10.21
C HIS A 58 1.41 -19.07 8.75
N SER A 59 0.23 -19.12 8.12
CA SER A 59 0.07 -18.72 6.73
C SER A 59 0.09 -17.20 6.57
N HIS A 60 0.74 -16.71 5.50
CA HIS A 60 0.73 -15.29 5.14
C HIS A 60 -0.69 -14.75 4.89
N ALA A 61 -1.60 -15.59 4.41
CA ALA A 61 -3.00 -15.22 4.15
C ALA A 61 -3.76 -14.97 5.45
N ALA A 62 -3.58 -15.82 6.47
CA ALA A 62 -4.23 -15.62 7.76
C ALA A 62 -3.67 -14.42 8.53
N ARG A 63 -2.35 -14.18 8.44
CA ARG A 63 -1.76 -12.97 9.02
C ARG A 63 -2.32 -11.70 8.37
N ARG A 64 -2.50 -11.69 7.05
CA ARG A 64 -3.16 -10.59 6.33
C ARG A 64 -4.63 -10.43 6.74
N ALA A 65 -5.37 -11.53 6.83
CA ALA A 65 -6.77 -11.50 7.26
C ALA A 65 -6.90 -11.03 8.73
N ALA A 66 -6.06 -11.53 9.63
CA ALA A 66 -6.03 -11.12 11.02
C ALA A 66 -5.62 -9.65 11.20
N SER A 67 -4.62 -9.18 10.42
CA SER A 67 -4.23 -7.75 10.42
C SER A 67 -5.33 -6.86 9.84
N GLY A 68 -6.06 -7.32 8.82
CA GLY A 68 -7.21 -6.62 8.26
C GLY A 68 -8.39 -6.52 9.23
N LEU A 69 -8.72 -7.63 9.91
CA LEU A 69 -9.73 -7.67 10.95
C LEU A 69 -9.33 -6.80 12.16
N GLY A 70 -8.08 -6.87 12.60
CA GLY A 70 -7.57 -6.02 13.68
C GLY A 70 -7.62 -4.54 13.34
N ALA A 71 -7.29 -4.16 12.10
CA ALA A 71 -7.40 -2.79 11.62
C ALA A 71 -8.85 -2.31 11.49
N ALA A 72 -9.78 -3.21 11.13
CA ALA A 72 -11.22 -2.90 11.06
C ALA A 72 -11.85 -2.73 12.46
N LEU A 73 -11.40 -3.52 13.44
CA LEU A 73 -11.90 -3.46 14.82
C LEU A 73 -11.31 -2.29 15.62
N ASP A 74 -10.08 -1.90 15.33
CA ASP A 74 -9.40 -0.79 15.99
C ASP A 74 -8.47 -0.04 15.01
N PRO A 75 -9.03 0.85 14.20
CA PRO A 75 -8.25 1.62 13.22
C PRO A 75 -7.20 2.54 13.85
N ASN A 76 -7.32 2.86 15.15
CA ASN A 76 -6.39 3.74 15.86
C ASN A 76 -5.29 2.98 16.63
N ARG A 77 -5.30 1.66 16.61
CA ARG A 77 -4.34 0.84 17.36
C ARG A 77 -2.90 1.22 17.03
N ARG A 78 -2.53 1.25 15.75
CA ARG A 78 -1.17 1.59 15.32
C ARG A 78 -0.74 2.99 15.72
N LEU A 79 -1.65 3.96 15.66
CA LEU A 79 -1.36 5.31 16.09
C LEU A 79 -1.06 5.36 17.60
N ARG A 80 -1.87 4.67 18.41
CA ARG A 80 -1.64 4.60 19.87
C ARG A 80 -0.34 3.89 20.21
N GLU A 81 -0.06 2.77 19.53
CA GLU A 81 1.20 2.02 19.69
C GLU A 81 2.42 2.88 19.33
N SER A 82 2.38 3.60 18.19
CA SER A 82 3.48 4.48 17.78
C SER A 82 3.66 5.67 18.73
N ALA A 83 2.56 6.23 19.24
CA ALA A 83 2.62 7.30 20.24
C ALA A 83 3.22 6.80 21.56
N ALA A 84 2.75 5.66 22.07
CA ALA A 84 3.30 5.06 23.30
C ALA A 84 4.79 4.69 23.15
N ASN A 85 5.21 4.16 21.99
CA ASN A 85 6.63 3.88 21.74
C ASN A 85 7.49 5.15 21.79
N LEU A 86 6.99 6.26 21.26
CA LEU A 86 7.68 7.53 21.31
C LEU A 86 7.77 8.09 22.74
N GLU A 87 6.72 7.91 23.56
CA GLU A 87 6.73 8.28 24.99
C GLU A 87 7.76 7.47 25.81
N ILE A 88 7.91 6.17 25.47
CA ILE A 88 8.88 5.30 26.16
C ILE A 88 10.31 5.64 25.75
N VAL A 89 10.56 5.78 24.45
CA VAL A 89 11.90 6.07 23.93
C VAL A 89 11.78 7.04 22.75
N ASP A 90 12.28 8.26 22.96
CA ASP A 90 12.29 9.32 21.94
C ASP A 90 13.46 9.11 20.96
N THR A 91 13.20 8.37 19.89
CA THR A 91 14.14 8.13 18.78
C THR A 91 13.61 8.69 17.48
N ALA A 92 14.50 8.98 16.54
CA ALA A 92 14.14 9.41 15.19
C ALA A 92 13.23 8.37 14.49
N GLU A 93 13.48 7.07 14.72
CA GLU A 93 12.65 5.98 14.16
C GLU A 93 11.24 5.98 14.75
N ASN A 94 11.07 6.15 16.06
CA ASN A 94 9.76 6.23 16.69
C ASN A 94 8.99 7.49 16.25
N ARG A 95 9.69 8.62 16.07
CA ARG A 95 9.11 9.83 15.48
C ARG A 95 8.66 9.61 14.04
N ARG A 96 9.47 8.93 13.21
CA ARG A 96 9.14 8.59 11.84
C ARG A 96 7.89 7.70 11.77
N GLN A 97 7.83 6.65 12.59
CA GLN A 97 6.67 5.74 12.63
C GLN A 97 5.39 6.47 13.04
N LEU A 98 5.45 7.32 14.06
CA LEU A 98 4.30 8.12 14.46
C LEU A 98 3.89 9.11 13.36
N ALA A 99 4.85 9.76 12.70
CA ALA A 99 4.60 10.67 11.58
C ALA A 99 3.89 9.97 10.42
N GLU A 100 4.32 8.76 10.05
CA GLU A 100 3.65 7.95 9.01
C GLU A 100 2.20 7.61 9.39
N GLU A 101 1.94 7.26 10.65
CA GLU A 101 0.57 6.99 11.12
C GLU A 101 -0.30 8.27 11.14
N ARG A 102 0.31 9.45 11.42
CA ARG A 102 -0.36 10.75 11.32
C ARG A 102 -0.72 11.09 9.88
N MET A 103 0.21 10.89 8.93
CA MET A 103 -0.03 11.13 7.50
C MET A 103 -1.19 10.28 6.94
N LYS A 104 -1.30 9.00 7.33
CA LYS A 104 -2.42 8.13 6.93
C LYS A 104 -3.79 8.68 7.34
N ARG A 105 -3.84 9.61 8.30
CA ARG A 105 -5.06 10.25 8.80
C ARG A 105 -5.23 11.69 8.33
N GLY A 106 -4.36 12.13 7.41
CA GLY A 106 -4.37 13.50 6.92
C GLY A 106 -3.87 14.53 7.95
N GLN A 107 -3.24 14.08 9.03
CA GLN A 107 -2.68 14.93 10.08
C GLN A 107 -1.27 15.40 9.68
N TRP A 108 -1.22 16.17 8.59
CA TRP A 108 0.02 16.53 7.92
C TRP A 108 0.90 17.47 8.77
N ALA A 109 0.31 18.39 9.52
CA ALA A 109 1.05 19.34 10.36
C ALA A 109 1.78 18.64 11.52
N GLU A 110 1.12 17.65 12.14
CA GLU A 110 1.71 16.86 13.21
C GLU A 110 2.82 15.95 12.67
N ALA A 111 2.64 15.39 11.48
CA ALA A 111 3.65 14.59 10.82
C ALA A 111 4.89 15.42 10.48
N GLU A 112 4.70 16.63 9.93
CA GLU A 112 5.79 17.56 9.65
C GLU A 112 6.60 17.88 10.90
N ALA A 113 5.93 18.21 12.02
CA ALA A 113 6.61 18.52 13.28
C ALA A 113 7.48 17.35 13.76
N LEU A 114 6.98 16.11 13.64
CA LEU A 114 7.72 14.91 14.01
C LEU A 114 8.95 14.67 13.12
N TYR A 115 8.81 14.84 11.79
CA TYR A 115 9.95 14.72 10.87
C TYR A 115 10.99 15.80 11.10
N ARG A 116 10.59 17.07 11.31
CA ARG A 116 11.52 18.16 11.64
C ARG A 116 12.27 17.89 12.94
N ALA A 117 11.58 17.36 13.95
CA ALA A 117 12.20 16.99 15.22
C ALA A 117 13.16 15.79 15.10
N ALA A 118 12.96 14.91 14.09
CA ALA A 118 13.87 13.80 13.82
C ALA A 118 15.12 14.20 13.03
N LEU A 119 15.05 15.26 12.20
CA LEU A 119 16.13 15.75 11.34
C LEU A 119 17.13 16.60 12.11
N VAL A 120 17.80 16.00 13.10
CA VAL A 120 18.77 16.70 13.97
C VAL A 120 20.11 15.96 14.04
N GLY A 121 21.18 16.70 14.24
CA GLY A 121 22.53 16.15 14.40
C GLY A 121 22.96 15.27 13.21
N PRO A 122 23.41 14.04 13.44
CA PRO A 122 23.86 13.14 12.36
C PRO A 122 22.76 12.76 11.35
N LEU A 123 21.50 12.92 11.72
CA LEU A 123 20.34 12.60 10.88
C LEU A 123 19.76 13.81 10.17
N ALA A 124 20.43 14.96 10.24
CA ALA A 124 19.93 16.19 9.63
C ALA A 124 19.59 16.03 8.14
N ASP A 125 20.38 15.25 7.42
CA ASP A 125 20.22 15.02 5.98
C ASP A 125 19.83 13.56 5.67
N ASP A 126 19.23 12.84 6.63
CA ASP A 126 18.78 11.47 6.40
C ASP A 126 17.72 11.40 5.27
N PRO A 127 17.96 10.61 4.20
CA PRO A 127 17.09 10.58 3.05
C PRO A 127 15.65 10.15 3.35
N ALA A 128 15.47 9.17 4.23
CA ALA A 128 14.14 8.66 4.57
C ALA A 128 13.32 9.70 5.34
N LEU A 129 13.98 10.45 6.22
CA LEU A 129 13.34 11.53 6.98
C LEU A 129 13.03 12.73 6.09
N LEU A 130 13.92 13.10 5.18
CA LEU A 130 13.69 14.20 4.22
C LEU A 130 12.55 13.88 3.25
N ILE A 131 12.48 12.65 2.74
CA ILE A 131 11.36 12.20 1.91
C ILE A 131 10.05 12.22 2.71
N GLY A 132 10.08 11.78 3.96
CA GLY A 132 8.92 11.82 4.85
C GLY A 132 8.43 13.24 5.11
N LEU A 133 9.36 14.17 5.40
CA LEU A 133 9.07 15.59 5.56
C LEU A 133 8.44 16.18 4.29
N ALA A 134 9.03 15.91 3.13
CA ALA A 134 8.51 16.39 1.84
C ALA A 134 7.10 15.87 1.57
N LYS A 135 6.80 14.59 1.89
CA LYS A 135 5.45 14.04 1.81
C LYS A 135 4.46 14.79 2.72
N ALA A 136 4.85 15.07 3.95
CA ALA A 136 4.00 15.79 4.90
C ALA A 136 3.71 17.22 4.44
N LEU A 137 4.74 17.93 3.96
CA LEU A 137 4.63 19.29 3.40
C LEU A 137 3.74 19.33 2.17
N ALA A 138 3.95 18.40 1.22
CA ALA A 138 3.11 18.27 0.03
C ALA A 138 1.65 17.99 0.40
N GLY A 139 1.39 17.13 1.40
CA GLY A 139 0.06 16.83 1.91
C GLY A 139 -0.64 18.05 2.54
N ARG A 140 0.10 19.00 3.09
CA ARG A 140 -0.40 20.31 3.55
C ARG A 140 -0.66 21.31 2.42
N GLY A 141 -0.17 21.04 1.21
CA GLY A 141 -0.14 22.00 0.11
C GLY A 141 1.05 22.97 0.16
N ASP A 142 2.01 22.74 1.04
CA ASP A 142 3.27 23.49 1.05
C ASP A 142 4.24 22.91 0.01
N HIS A 143 3.95 23.24 -1.25
CA HIS A 143 4.73 22.74 -2.38
C HIS A 143 6.16 23.25 -2.40
N GLN A 144 6.40 24.51 -1.94
CA GLN A 144 7.75 25.04 -1.88
C GLN A 144 8.56 24.33 -0.82
N GLY A 145 8.03 24.15 0.39
CA GLY A 145 8.71 23.42 1.44
C GLY A 145 8.99 21.96 1.07
N ALA A 146 8.08 21.32 0.33
CA ALA A 146 8.29 19.96 -0.18
C ALA A 146 9.45 19.91 -1.20
N LEU A 147 9.53 20.90 -2.09
CA LEU A 147 10.62 21.04 -3.06
C LEU A 147 11.95 21.25 -2.33
N ASP A 148 12.00 22.20 -1.40
CA ASP A 148 13.22 22.51 -0.62
C ASP A 148 13.74 21.28 0.14
N ALA A 149 12.85 20.44 0.69
CA ALA A 149 13.24 19.22 1.38
C ALA A 149 13.86 18.17 0.43
N ILE A 150 13.33 18.03 -0.79
CA ILE A 150 13.90 17.14 -1.81
C ILE A 150 15.20 17.70 -2.38
N ASP A 151 15.29 19.01 -2.60
CA ASP A 151 16.51 19.64 -3.06
C ASP A 151 17.64 19.46 -2.04
N ARG A 152 17.34 19.59 -0.75
CA ARG A 152 18.28 19.29 0.33
C ARG A 152 18.77 17.84 0.30
N LEU A 153 17.87 16.89 0.04
CA LEU A 153 18.24 15.48 -0.16
C LEU A 153 19.25 15.32 -1.31
N TYR A 154 18.97 15.92 -2.46
CA TYR A 154 19.86 15.82 -3.62
C TYR A 154 21.18 16.58 -3.47
N GLN A 155 21.21 17.63 -2.65
CA GLN A 155 22.46 18.31 -2.28
C GLN A 155 23.34 17.42 -1.39
N ALA A 156 22.73 16.73 -0.42
CA ALA A 156 23.45 15.81 0.47
C ALA A 156 23.86 14.51 -0.25
N GLU A 157 22.99 13.98 -1.07
CA GLU A 157 23.20 12.75 -1.82
C GLU A 157 22.84 12.92 -3.31
N PRO A 158 23.73 13.49 -4.15
CA PRO A 158 23.43 13.77 -5.56
C PRO A 158 23.09 12.54 -6.43
N LYS A 159 23.48 11.35 -5.99
CA LYS A 159 23.20 10.07 -6.66
C LYS A 159 22.04 9.30 -6.03
N HIS A 160 21.27 9.94 -5.14
CA HIS A 160 20.15 9.27 -4.49
C HIS A 160 19.04 8.96 -5.51
N GLU A 161 18.86 7.68 -5.79
CA GLU A 161 17.80 7.21 -6.70
C GLU A 161 16.57 6.74 -5.90
N SER A 162 15.59 7.61 -5.76
CA SER A 162 14.32 7.31 -5.13
C SER A 162 13.15 7.74 -6.02
N ARG A 163 12.31 6.78 -6.41
CA ARG A 163 11.07 7.08 -7.12
C ARG A 163 10.13 7.97 -6.34
N ASP A 164 10.04 7.73 -5.03
CA ASP A 164 9.20 8.53 -4.14
C ASP A 164 9.67 9.98 -4.10
N ALA A 165 10.98 10.22 -3.94
CA ALA A 165 11.54 11.56 -3.94
C ALA A 165 11.27 12.28 -5.27
N ARG A 166 11.51 11.64 -6.40
CA ARG A 166 11.22 12.21 -7.73
C ARG A 166 9.74 12.51 -7.93
N LEU A 167 8.85 11.60 -7.49
CA LEU A 167 7.41 11.82 -7.62
C LEU A 167 6.94 13.01 -6.78
N ILE A 168 7.48 13.16 -5.56
CA ILE A 168 7.18 14.31 -4.71
C ILE A 168 7.72 15.59 -5.35
N HIS A 169 8.95 15.57 -5.86
CA HIS A 169 9.57 16.68 -6.58
C HIS A 169 8.70 17.14 -7.76
N ALA A 170 8.30 16.21 -8.62
CA ALA A 170 7.43 16.49 -9.76
C ALA A 170 6.08 17.08 -9.35
N ARG A 171 5.45 16.51 -8.32
CA ARG A 171 4.18 17.02 -7.77
C ARG A 171 4.33 18.41 -7.13
N ALA A 172 5.45 18.67 -6.48
CA ALA A 172 5.73 20.00 -5.89
C ALA A 172 5.89 21.06 -7.00
N LEU A 173 6.65 20.75 -8.06
CA LEU A 173 6.79 21.61 -9.23
C LEU A 173 5.42 21.87 -9.92
N GLU A 174 4.60 20.83 -10.06
CA GLU A 174 3.24 20.96 -10.60
C GLU A 174 2.39 21.90 -9.72
N GLY A 175 2.44 21.72 -8.39
CA GLY A 175 1.70 22.57 -7.45
C GLY A 175 2.13 24.03 -7.44
N LEU A 176 3.41 24.30 -7.76
CA LEU A 176 3.97 25.65 -7.91
C LEU A 176 3.69 26.25 -9.32
N GLY A 177 3.05 25.50 -10.22
CA GLY A 177 2.82 25.94 -11.59
C GLY A 177 4.06 25.93 -12.49
N ARG A 178 5.16 25.31 -12.06
CA ARG A 178 6.39 25.12 -12.85
C ARG A 178 6.20 23.99 -13.85
N THR A 179 5.25 24.21 -14.78
CA THR A 179 4.65 23.16 -15.62
C THR A 179 5.68 22.44 -16.51
N GLN A 180 6.64 23.18 -17.09
CA GLN A 180 7.68 22.57 -17.94
C GLN A 180 8.59 21.64 -17.13
N GLU A 181 9.05 22.11 -15.99
CA GLU A 181 9.93 21.34 -15.12
C GLU A 181 9.23 20.09 -14.54
N ALA A 182 7.95 20.26 -14.17
CA ALA A 182 7.12 19.11 -13.76
C ALA A 182 6.98 18.07 -14.88
N ALA A 183 6.77 18.52 -16.14
CA ALA A 183 6.69 17.63 -17.29
C ALA A 183 7.99 16.84 -17.50
N ASP A 184 9.13 17.49 -17.40
CA ASP A 184 10.44 16.85 -17.56
C ASP A 184 10.70 15.80 -16.46
N GLU A 185 10.33 16.11 -15.22
CA GLU A 185 10.42 15.14 -14.11
C GLU A 185 9.46 13.95 -14.29
N TYR A 186 8.20 14.18 -14.66
CA TYR A 186 7.25 13.10 -14.93
C TYR A 186 7.71 12.23 -16.11
N ARG A 187 8.26 12.82 -17.17
CA ARG A 187 8.82 12.06 -18.29
C ARG A 187 9.94 11.12 -17.87
N THR A 188 10.82 11.58 -16.98
CA THR A 188 11.89 10.75 -16.43
C THR A 188 11.32 9.59 -15.58
N LEU A 189 10.22 9.84 -14.85
CA LEU A 189 9.56 8.85 -14.01
C LEU A 189 8.88 7.72 -14.79
N ILE A 190 8.39 7.96 -16.02
CA ILE A 190 7.66 6.95 -16.81
C ILE A 190 8.45 5.66 -16.99
N GLY A 191 9.78 5.74 -17.13
CA GLY A 191 10.67 4.56 -17.26
C GLY A 191 10.85 3.75 -15.97
N TYR A 192 10.47 4.30 -14.82
CA TYR A 192 10.76 3.75 -13.49
C TYR A 192 9.52 3.44 -12.65
N THR A 193 8.33 3.89 -13.08
CA THR A 193 7.13 3.81 -12.24
C THR A 193 6.37 2.50 -12.40
N ILE A 194 5.82 2.08 -11.28
CA ILE A 194 4.74 1.10 -11.22
C ILE A 194 3.45 1.91 -11.10
N GLY A 195 2.56 1.80 -12.10
CA GLY A 195 1.27 2.48 -12.09
C GLY A 195 1.16 3.67 -13.08
N PRO A 196 -0.07 4.09 -13.39
CA PRO A 196 -0.35 5.05 -14.46
C PRO A 196 -0.12 6.52 -14.08
N GLU A 197 0.05 6.84 -12.79
CA GLU A 197 0.04 8.23 -12.30
C GLU A 197 1.04 9.13 -13.02
N ALA A 198 2.31 8.76 -13.05
CA ALA A 198 3.36 9.62 -13.64
C ALA A 198 3.10 9.89 -15.13
N GLN A 199 2.65 8.88 -15.85
CA GLN A 199 2.36 8.99 -17.27
C GLN A 199 1.14 9.87 -17.55
N VAL A 200 0.10 9.73 -16.74
CA VAL A 200 -1.11 10.55 -16.85
C VAL A 200 -0.82 12.00 -16.48
N ARG A 201 -0.08 12.24 -15.41
CA ARG A 201 0.35 13.60 -15.02
C ARG A 201 1.24 14.23 -16.10
N TYR A 202 2.15 13.47 -16.70
CA TYR A 202 2.94 13.96 -17.85
C TYR A 202 2.01 14.43 -18.98
N GLY A 203 1.03 13.63 -19.37
CA GLY A 203 0.04 14.02 -20.37
C GLY A 203 -0.74 15.30 -20.00
N LEU A 204 -1.12 15.44 -18.71
CA LEU A 204 -1.77 16.65 -18.22
C LEU A 204 -0.87 17.89 -18.28
N MET A 205 0.44 17.73 -17.99
CA MET A 205 1.40 18.84 -18.15
C MET A 205 1.57 19.25 -19.61
N LEU A 206 1.72 18.29 -20.51
CA LEU A 206 1.78 18.56 -21.96
C LEU A 206 0.51 19.29 -22.46
N LYS A 207 -0.66 18.87 -21.98
CA LYS A 207 -1.92 19.56 -22.31
C LYS A 207 -1.92 21.00 -21.82
N LYS A 208 -1.44 21.29 -20.62
CA LYS A 208 -1.28 22.65 -20.09
C LYS A 208 -0.28 23.49 -20.91
N LEU A 209 0.75 22.86 -21.44
CA LEU A 209 1.76 23.50 -22.31
C LEU A 209 1.27 23.70 -23.75
N GLY A 210 0.06 23.23 -24.09
CA GLY A 210 -0.52 23.35 -25.44
C GLY A 210 -0.10 22.25 -26.41
N ASP A 211 0.68 21.26 -25.96
CA ASP A 211 1.10 20.12 -26.77
C ASP A 211 0.05 19.00 -26.72
N ALA A 212 -1.05 19.23 -27.42
CA ALA A 212 -2.18 18.31 -27.42
C ALA A 212 -1.87 16.97 -28.11
N ALA A 213 -0.92 16.95 -29.05
CA ALA A 213 -0.57 15.73 -29.78
C ALA A 213 0.16 14.74 -28.85
N HIS A 214 1.24 15.16 -28.23
CA HIS A 214 1.98 14.33 -27.29
C HIS A 214 1.20 14.04 -25.99
N ALA A 215 0.31 14.95 -25.57
CA ALA A 215 -0.58 14.70 -24.45
C ALA A 215 -1.50 13.48 -24.70
N ARG A 216 -2.15 13.44 -25.90
CA ARG A 216 -2.97 12.28 -26.28
C ARG A 216 -2.17 10.98 -26.37
N GLU A 217 -0.95 11.06 -26.90
CA GLU A 217 -0.06 9.89 -26.97
C GLU A 217 0.26 9.36 -25.56
N ALA A 218 0.58 10.24 -24.62
CA ALA A 218 0.85 9.87 -23.23
C ALA A 218 -0.37 9.19 -22.57
N PHE A 219 -1.59 9.72 -22.78
CA PHE A 219 -2.82 9.09 -22.26
C PHE A 219 -3.09 7.74 -22.93
N ALA A 220 -2.95 7.64 -24.25
CA ALA A 220 -3.15 6.39 -24.97
C ALA A 220 -2.16 5.30 -24.51
N GLU A 221 -0.91 5.68 -24.26
CA GLU A 221 0.09 4.76 -23.73
C GLU A 221 -0.25 4.29 -22.31
N ALA A 222 -0.72 5.18 -21.43
CA ALA A 222 -1.18 4.82 -20.09
C ALA A 222 -2.34 3.79 -20.17
N VAL A 223 -3.32 4.04 -21.03
CA VAL A 223 -4.47 3.11 -21.21
C VAL A 223 -4.00 1.78 -21.83
N ARG A 224 -3.10 1.80 -22.80
CA ARG A 224 -2.55 0.59 -23.43
C ARG A 224 -1.78 -0.28 -22.43
N THR A 225 -0.94 0.35 -21.61
CA THR A 225 -0.07 -0.34 -20.65
C THR A 225 -0.84 -0.90 -19.46
N TYR A 226 -1.71 -0.10 -18.87
CA TYR A 226 -2.35 -0.42 -17.59
C TYR A 226 -3.80 -0.92 -17.74
N GLY A 227 -4.46 -0.66 -18.87
CA GLY A 227 -5.85 -1.06 -19.09
C GLY A 227 -6.07 -2.57 -19.00
N ARG A 228 -5.14 -3.37 -19.52
CA ARG A 228 -5.18 -4.85 -19.43
C ARG A 228 -5.03 -5.39 -18.01
N GLN A 229 -4.45 -4.59 -17.12
CA GLN A 229 -4.18 -4.95 -15.73
C GLN A 229 -5.12 -4.25 -14.73
N ARG A 230 -6.21 -3.65 -15.20
CA ARG A 230 -7.16 -2.86 -14.39
C ARG A 230 -7.61 -3.57 -13.11
N GLY A 231 -7.80 -4.89 -13.15
CA GLY A 231 -8.19 -5.69 -11.99
C GLY A 231 -7.10 -5.85 -10.92
N LYS A 232 -5.84 -5.54 -11.25
CA LYS A 232 -4.70 -5.58 -10.32
C LYS A 232 -4.36 -4.21 -9.74
N LEU A 233 -4.89 -3.14 -10.34
CA LEU A 233 -4.68 -1.77 -9.90
C LEU A 233 -5.46 -1.50 -8.61
N ASP A 234 -4.89 -0.68 -7.71
CA ASP A 234 -5.60 -0.17 -6.55
C ASP A 234 -6.64 0.92 -6.95
N ALA A 235 -7.30 1.51 -5.95
CA ALA A 235 -8.35 2.49 -6.20
C ALA A 235 -7.80 3.78 -6.83
N ASP A 236 -6.64 4.25 -6.37
CA ASP A 236 -6.02 5.49 -6.84
C ASP A 236 -5.45 5.30 -8.25
N GLU A 237 -4.80 4.18 -8.51
CA GLU A 237 -4.30 3.82 -9.84
C GLU A 237 -5.43 3.70 -10.87
N ARG A 238 -6.59 3.13 -10.46
CA ARG A 238 -7.79 3.09 -11.34
C ARG A 238 -8.35 4.48 -11.61
N ALA A 239 -8.29 5.40 -10.64
CA ALA A 239 -8.72 6.77 -10.84
C ALA A 239 -7.83 7.49 -11.86
N TRP A 240 -6.50 7.29 -11.80
CA TRP A 240 -5.57 7.82 -12.80
C TRP A 240 -5.82 7.24 -14.19
N LEU A 241 -6.07 5.93 -14.29
CA LEU A 241 -6.40 5.33 -15.57
C LEU A 241 -7.69 5.89 -16.17
N ALA A 242 -8.71 6.10 -15.34
CA ALA A 242 -9.97 6.74 -15.77
C ALA A 242 -9.75 8.20 -16.19
N GLU A 243 -8.80 8.92 -15.57
CA GLU A 243 -8.42 10.27 -16.01
C GLU A 243 -7.78 10.25 -17.39
N ALA A 244 -6.89 9.28 -17.67
CA ALA A 244 -6.31 9.10 -19.00
C ALA A 244 -7.41 8.84 -20.07
N GLU A 245 -8.35 7.95 -19.77
CA GLU A 245 -9.48 7.62 -20.66
C GLU A 245 -10.37 8.85 -20.99
N ARG A 246 -10.55 9.77 -20.03
CA ARG A 246 -11.31 11.02 -20.24
C ARG A 246 -10.59 12.04 -21.10
N ASN A 247 -9.29 11.91 -21.26
CA ASN A 247 -8.47 12.87 -22.01
C ASN A 247 -8.05 12.35 -23.40
N LEU A 248 -8.53 11.18 -23.83
CA LEU A 248 -8.37 10.66 -25.18
C LEU A 248 -9.39 11.27 -26.14
#